data_b2cc9c6c1633181d0926b261b630f41d
#
_entry.id   b2cc9c6c1633181d0926b261b630f41d
#
_cell.length_a   1.000
_cell.length_b   1.000
_cell.length_c   1.000
_cell.angle_alpha   90.00
_cell.angle_beta   90.00
_cell.angle_gamma   90.00
#
_symmetry.space_group_name_H-M   'P 1'
#
loop_
_entity.id
_entity.type
_entity.pdbx_description
1 polymer ?
#
loop_
_entity_poly.entity_id
_entity_poly.type
_entity_poly.pdbx_seq_one_letter_code
_entity_poly.pdbx_strand_id
1 'polypeptide(L)'
;MNNLKTLLKREFLLAFSNFSSIFTYFSFFLLALLIFIFSLGSEVEKLQTLHQPIVWVIFLFSLILISEHFVLEDFADGSLRELQFLGYSGELIFYTKSIVMLIVVMIPNLVLIPISSVFFKIEFINIVDLSITIILAAPTLVLISLLSAFFSVQIKKNRFFQFIIIIPFFIPIIIFATSPYEKYGLFDFEQKFFILFGLFLITLPLSLILGKLSIKEINN
;
A
#
# COMPACT_ATOMS: atom_id res chain seq x y z
N MET A 1 -22.01 2.19 -16.70
CA MET A 1 -21.47 0.87 -16.26
C MET A 1 -20.38 0.30 -17.18
N ASN A 2 -20.43 0.53 -18.49
CA ASN A 2 -19.37 0.05 -19.41
C ASN A 2 -18.01 0.71 -19.15
N ASN A 3 -17.97 2.01 -18.86
CA ASN A 3 -16.72 2.77 -18.68
C ASN A 3 -15.85 2.26 -17.51
N LEU A 4 -16.46 1.90 -16.37
CA LEU A 4 -15.75 1.37 -15.22
C LEU A 4 -15.08 0.03 -15.54
N LYS A 5 -15.82 -0.90 -16.16
CA LYS A 5 -15.30 -2.22 -16.53
C LYS A 5 -14.16 -2.12 -17.54
N THR A 6 -14.27 -1.23 -18.52
CA THR A 6 -13.23 -1.03 -19.54
C THR A 6 -11.97 -0.48 -18.91
N LEU A 7 -12.09 0.51 -18.03
CA LEU A 7 -10.94 1.11 -17.36
C LEU A 7 -10.29 0.13 -16.36
N LEU A 8 -11.07 -0.60 -15.55
CA LEU A 8 -10.54 -1.65 -14.67
C LEU A 8 -9.78 -2.72 -15.47
N LYS A 9 -10.35 -3.16 -16.61
CA LYS A 9 -9.67 -4.14 -17.47
C LYS A 9 -8.35 -3.60 -18.02
N ARG A 10 -8.31 -2.32 -18.44
CA ARG A 10 -7.08 -1.66 -18.89
C ARG A 10 -6.03 -1.65 -17.77
N GLU A 11 -6.36 -1.10 -16.62
CA GLU A 11 -5.44 -0.99 -15.47
C GLU A 11 -4.92 -2.37 -15.04
N PHE A 12 -5.81 -3.36 -15.00
CA PHE A 12 -5.44 -4.74 -14.68
C PHE A 12 -4.48 -5.34 -15.70
N LEU A 13 -4.78 -5.18 -16.99
CA LEU A 13 -3.90 -5.68 -18.05
C LEU A 13 -2.53 -4.99 -18.01
N LEU A 14 -2.48 -3.68 -17.78
CA LEU A 14 -1.21 -2.95 -17.65
C LEU A 14 -0.40 -3.44 -16.45
N ALA A 15 -1.02 -3.59 -15.28
CA ALA A 15 -0.35 -4.03 -14.08
C ALA A 15 0.22 -5.47 -14.20
N PHE A 16 -0.50 -6.36 -14.89
CA PHE A 16 -0.09 -7.76 -15.04
C PHE A 16 0.68 -8.05 -16.34
N SER A 17 0.56 -7.23 -17.38
CA SER A 17 1.43 -7.34 -18.57
C SER A 17 2.84 -6.84 -18.25
N ASN A 18 2.95 -5.83 -17.41
CA ASN A 18 4.22 -5.29 -16.92
C ASN A 18 4.57 -5.95 -15.58
N PHE A 19 4.94 -7.25 -15.64
CA PHE A 19 5.30 -8.04 -14.45
C PHE A 19 6.40 -7.39 -13.60
N SER A 20 7.09 -6.39 -14.14
CA SER A 20 8.14 -5.62 -13.49
C SER A 20 7.69 -5.00 -12.16
N SER A 21 6.49 -4.40 -12.09
CA SER A 21 6.00 -3.75 -10.87
C SER A 21 5.78 -4.75 -9.72
N ILE A 22 5.13 -5.87 -10.03
CA ILE A 22 4.87 -6.93 -9.05
C ILE A 22 6.20 -7.56 -8.61
N PHE A 23 7.09 -7.80 -9.56
CA PHE A 23 8.40 -8.37 -9.29
C PHE A 23 9.27 -7.42 -8.46
N THR A 24 9.24 -6.12 -8.74
CA THR A 24 9.95 -5.10 -7.95
C THR A 24 9.45 -5.07 -6.51
N TYR A 25 8.13 -5.08 -6.31
CA TYR A 25 7.53 -5.14 -4.99
C TYR A 25 7.98 -6.41 -4.23
N PHE A 26 7.83 -7.57 -4.87
CA PHE A 26 8.19 -8.86 -4.28
C PHE A 26 9.68 -8.93 -3.92
N SER A 27 10.55 -8.54 -4.87
CA SER A 27 12.00 -8.57 -4.68
C SER A 27 12.46 -7.61 -3.59
N PHE A 28 11.92 -6.40 -3.56
CA PHE A 28 12.25 -5.43 -2.53
C PHE A 28 11.85 -5.94 -1.14
N PHE A 29 10.61 -6.45 -1.02
CA PHE A 29 10.11 -6.99 0.25
C PHE A 29 10.98 -8.15 0.73
N LEU A 30 11.28 -9.11 -0.15
CA LEU A 30 12.09 -10.27 0.17
C LEU A 30 13.53 -9.88 0.56
N LEU A 31 14.17 -9.01 -0.22
CA LEU A 31 15.54 -8.55 0.06
C LEU A 31 15.60 -7.81 1.39
N ALA A 32 14.68 -6.89 1.66
CA ALA A 32 14.63 -6.16 2.91
C ALA A 32 14.42 -7.11 4.10
N LEU A 33 13.52 -8.10 3.96
CA LEU A 33 13.27 -9.11 4.97
C LEU A 33 14.53 -9.93 5.26
N LEU A 34 15.26 -10.38 4.25
CA LEU A 34 16.50 -11.14 4.41
C LEU A 34 17.59 -10.29 5.10
N ILE A 35 17.72 -9.01 4.74
CA ILE A 35 18.67 -8.10 5.39
C ILE A 35 18.40 -8.01 6.88
N PHE A 36 17.15 -7.81 7.29
CA PHE A 36 16.80 -7.78 8.71
C PHE A 36 17.08 -9.09 9.43
N ILE A 37 16.74 -10.24 8.83
CA ILE A 37 16.99 -11.56 9.41
C ILE A 37 18.49 -11.79 9.63
N PHE A 38 19.30 -11.53 8.62
CA PHE A 38 20.78 -11.67 8.75
C PHE A 38 21.39 -10.69 9.74
N SER A 39 20.83 -9.48 9.84
CA SER A 39 21.29 -8.46 10.79
C SER A 39 20.97 -8.80 12.25
N LEU A 40 19.80 -9.38 12.51
CA LEU A 40 19.36 -9.77 13.86
C LEU A 40 20.04 -11.05 14.38
N GLY A 41 20.55 -11.87 13.47
CA GLY A 41 21.18 -13.16 13.81
C GLY A 41 20.17 -14.23 14.23
N SER A 42 20.64 -15.21 15.01
CA SER A 42 19.86 -16.42 15.34
C SER A 42 19.07 -16.35 16.65
N GLU A 43 19.08 -15.22 17.35
CA GLU A 43 18.37 -15.04 18.64
C GLU A 43 16.85 -15.05 18.41
N VAL A 44 16.19 -16.15 18.77
CA VAL A 44 14.76 -16.37 18.50
C VAL A 44 13.89 -15.32 19.15
N GLU A 45 14.18 -14.91 20.39
CA GLU A 45 13.40 -13.91 21.12
C GLU A 45 13.40 -12.54 20.43
N LYS A 46 14.57 -12.09 19.95
CA LYS A 46 14.67 -10.84 19.17
C LYS A 46 13.93 -10.93 17.84
N LEU A 47 14.05 -12.07 17.15
CA LEU A 47 13.35 -12.30 15.90
C LEU A 47 11.84 -12.21 16.08
N GLN A 48 11.29 -12.88 17.09
CA GLN A 48 9.85 -12.88 17.36
C GLN A 48 9.33 -11.49 17.76
N THR A 49 10.05 -10.79 18.64
CA THR A 49 9.64 -9.47 19.11
C THR A 49 9.64 -8.42 18.00
N LEU A 50 10.60 -8.48 17.07
CA LEU A 50 10.76 -7.48 16.01
C LEU A 50 10.06 -7.84 14.69
N HIS A 51 9.50 -9.04 14.56
CA HIS A 51 8.84 -9.49 13.34
C HIS A 51 7.77 -8.49 12.85
N GLN A 52 6.80 -8.20 13.69
CA GLN A 52 5.66 -7.37 13.31
C GLN A 52 6.08 -5.96 12.87
N PRO A 53 6.88 -5.19 13.67
CA PRO A 53 7.39 -3.89 13.24
C PRO A 53 8.19 -3.94 11.93
N ILE A 54 9.04 -4.95 11.75
CA ILE A 54 9.87 -5.10 10.55
C ILE A 54 8.98 -5.31 9.31
N VAL A 55 8.03 -6.23 9.38
CA VAL A 55 7.11 -6.49 8.26
C VAL A 55 6.32 -5.24 7.89
N TRP A 56 5.84 -4.47 8.87
CA TRP A 56 5.13 -3.22 8.63
C TRP A 56 5.99 -2.14 7.98
N VAL A 57 7.24 -1.98 8.41
CA VAL A 57 8.18 -1.03 7.79
C VAL A 57 8.47 -1.42 6.34
N ILE A 58 8.73 -2.71 6.08
CA ILE A 58 8.97 -3.20 4.72
C ILE A 58 7.73 -3.02 3.84
N PHE A 59 6.56 -3.34 4.36
CA PHE A 59 5.28 -3.15 3.67
C PHE A 59 5.06 -1.68 3.28
N LEU A 60 5.33 -0.75 4.19
CA LEU A 60 5.22 0.69 3.97
C LEU A 60 6.14 1.16 2.82
N PHE A 61 7.43 0.81 2.87
CA PHE A 61 8.36 1.21 1.81
C PHE A 61 8.00 0.57 0.46
N SER A 62 7.54 -0.68 0.47
CA SER A 62 7.07 -1.36 -0.74
C SER A 62 5.86 -0.68 -1.36
N LEU A 63 4.92 -0.18 -0.54
CA LEU A 63 3.77 0.59 -0.99
C LEU A 63 4.17 1.91 -1.65
N ILE A 64 5.15 2.63 -1.09
CA ILE A 64 5.65 3.87 -1.66
C ILE A 64 6.23 3.61 -3.05
N LEU A 65 7.09 2.59 -3.18
CA LEU A 65 7.72 2.25 -4.44
C LEU A 65 6.69 1.89 -5.53
N ILE A 66 5.71 1.04 -5.19
CA ILE A 66 4.73 0.61 -6.18
C ILE A 66 3.75 1.71 -6.56
N SER A 67 3.35 2.57 -5.60
CA SER A 67 2.44 3.68 -5.91
C SER A 67 3.06 4.71 -6.84
N GLU A 68 4.36 4.99 -6.66
CA GLU A 68 5.11 5.85 -7.57
C GLU A 68 5.12 5.27 -8.98
N HIS A 69 5.43 3.99 -9.12
CA HIS A 69 5.46 3.32 -10.42
C HIS A 69 4.12 3.37 -11.14
N PHE A 70 3.01 3.10 -10.43
CA PHE A 70 1.65 3.16 -10.97
C PHE A 70 1.23 4.51 -11.52
N VAL A 71 1.78 5.60 -10.99
CA VAL A 71 1.42 6.96 -11.42
C VAL A 71 2.43 7.50 -12.42
N LEU A 72 3.71 7.26 -12.19
CA LEU A 72 4.79 7.84 -12.98
C LEU A 72 4.80 7.34 -14.42
N GLU A 73 4.51 6.07 -14.66
CA GLU A 73 4.44 5.49 -16.01
C GLU A 73 3.34 6.17 -16.84
N ASP A 74 2.10 6.17 -16.34
CA ASP A 74 0.97 6.79 -17.04
C ASP A 74 1.09 8.31 -17.17
N PHE A 75 1.86 8.94 -16.29
CA PHE A 75 2.18 10.36 -16.43
C PHE A 75 3.23 10.61 -17.51
N ALA A 76 4.27 9.78 -17.56
CA ALA A 76 5.38 9.94 -18.47
C ALA A 76 5.00 9.68 -19.93
N ASP A 77 4.14 8.71 -20.18
CA ASP A 77 3.64 8.35 -21.52
C ASP A 77 2.43 9.17 -21.97
N GLY A 78 1.85 10.01 -21.07
CA GLY A 78 0.70 10.85 -21.38
C GLY A 78 -0.67 10.16 -21.27
N SER A 79 -0.73 8.88 -20.90
CA SER A 79 -1.98 8.10 -20.80
C SER A 79 -3.01 8.75 -19.86
N LEU A 80 -2.56 9.41 -18.78
CA LEU A 80 -3.48 10.12 -17.87
C LEU A 80 -4.25 11.24 -18.56
N ARG A 81 -3.58 11.97 -19.48
CA ARG A 81 -4.23 13.02 -20.27
C ARG A 81 -5.18 12.43 -21.30
N GLU A 82 -4.77 11.37 -21.98
CA GLU A 82 -5.62 10.69 -22.96
C GLU A 82 -6.90 10.16 -22.33
N LEU A 83 -6.83 9.54 -21.13
CA LEU A 83 -8.00 9.09 -20.41
C LEU A 83 -9.00 10.21 -20.12
N GLN A 84 -8.50 11.40 -19.75
CA GLN A 84 -9.36 12.56 -19.52
C GLN A 84 -9.97 13.09 -20.81
N PHE A 85 -9.22 13.12 -21.91
CA PHE A 85 -9.76 13.49 -23.25
C PHE A 85 -10.83 12.51 -23.73
N LEU A 86 -10.72 11.24 -23.39
CA LEU A 86 -11.75 10.23 -23.64
C LEU A 86 -12.99 10.37 -22.75
N GLY A 87 -13.03 11.36 -21.85
CA GLY A 87 -14.16 11.67 -20.99
C GLY A 87 -14.23 10.88 -19.68
N TYR A 88 -13.16 10.18 -19.30
CA TYR A 88 -13.11 9.55 -17.98
C TYR A 88 -12.90 10.60 -16.89
N SER A 89 -13.74 10.55 -15.85
CA SER A 89 -13.57 11.47 -14.71
C SER A 89 -12.32 11.12 -13.88
N GLY A 90 -11.67 12.12 -13.30
CA GLY A 90 -10.51 11.91 -12.42
C GLY A 90 -10.82 10.98 -11.25
N GLU A 91 -12.03 11.04 -10.71
CA GLU A 91 -12.50 10.12 -9.66
C GLU A 91 -12.48 8.67 -10.13
N LEU A 92 -12.97 8.41 -11.35
CA LEU A 92 -13.01 7.07 -11.91
C LEU A 92 -11.60 6.52 -12.16
N ILE A 93 -10.70 7.36 -12.68
CA ILE A 93 -9.30 7.00 -12.91
C ILE A 93 -8.62 6.67 -11.58
N PHE A 94 -8.77 7.52 -10.56
CA PHE A 94 -8.19 7.28 -9.24
C PHE A 94 -8.73 6.00 -8.60
N TYR A 95 -10.03 5.80 -8.64
CA TYR A 95 -10.70 4.63 -8.06
C TYR A 95 -10.25 3.31 -8.71
N THR A 96 -10.19 3.27 -10.04
CA THR A 96 -9.76 2.07 -10.76
C THR A 96 -8.30 1.73 -10.50
N LYS A 97 -7.41 2.73 -10.47
CA LYS A 97 -6.01 2.54 -10.08
C LYS A 97 -5.86 2.04 -8.65
N SER A 98 -6.66 2.58 -7.71
CA SER A 98 -6.63 2.15 -6.30
C SER A 98 -7.02 0.68 -6.14
N ILE A 99 -8.07 0.23 -6.84
CA ILE A 99 -8.50 -1.18 -6.78
C ILE A 99 -7.42 -2.09 -7.35
N VAL A 100 -6.87 -1.76 -8.52
CA VAL A 100 -5.87 -2.61 -9.15
C VAL A 100 -4.58 -2.62 -8.33
N MET A 101 -4.14 -1.49 -7.83
CA MET A 101 -2.98 -1.42 -6.93
C MET A 101 -3.18 -2.24 -5.65
N LEU A 102 -4.39 -2.21 -5.06
CA LEU A 102 -4.70 -3.05 -3.90
C LEU A 102 -4.52 -4.54 -4.21
N ILE A 103 -5.01 -5.00 -5.35
CA ILE A 103 -4.88 -6.39 -5.79
C ILE A 103 -3.39 -6.73 -6.00
N VAL A 104 -2.64 -5.87 -6.68
CA VAL A 104 -1.20 -6.06 -6.97
C VAL A 104 -0.36 -6.12 -5.69
N VAL A 105 -0.74 -5.39 -4.67
CA VAL A 105 -0.07 -5.41 -3.36
C VAL A 105 -0.49 -6.64 -2.55
N MET A 106 -1.76 -7.04 -2.57
CA MET A 106 -2.26 -8.17 -1.79
C MET A 106 -1.71 -9.51 -2.26
N ILE A 107 -1.61 -9.74 -3.56
CA ILE A 107 -1.14 -11.02 -4.12
C ILE A 107 0.25 -11.41 -3.60
N PRO A 108 1.29 -10.57 -3.68
CA PRO A 108 2.60 -10.92 -3.10
C PRO A 108 2.55 -11.12 -1.58
N ASN A 109 1.75 -10.33 -0.86
CA ASN A 109 1.68 -10.45 0.59
C ASN A 109 1.09 -11.78 1.06
N LEU A 110 0.20 -12.41 0.29
CA LEU A 110 -0.28 -13.77 0.59
C LEU A 110 0.86 -14.81 0.66
N VAL A 111 1.96 -14.57 -0.03
CA VAL A 111 3.14 -15.43 -0.03
C VAL A 111 4.22 -14.92 0.94
N LEU A 112 4.44 -13.62 0.98
CA LEU A 112 5.52 -12.99 1.75
C LEU A 112 5.30 -13.04 3.26
N ILE A 113 4.04 -12.93 3.72
CA ILE A 113 3.72 -13.04 5.16
C ILE A 113 4.03 -14.43 5.71
N PRO A 114 3.55 -15.54 5.11
CA PRO A 114 3.95 -16.87 5.53
C PRO A 114 5.47 -17.13 5.46
N ILE A 115 6.12 -16.63 4.41
CA ILE A 115 7.59 -16.74 4.29
C ILE A 115 8.27 -16.02 5.46
N SER A 116 7.86 -14.79 5.77
CA SER A 116 8.43 -14.03 6.89
C SER A 116 8.28 -14.79 8.21
N SER A 117 7.12 -15.38 8.44
CA SER A 117 6.84 -16.12 9.66
C SER A 117 7.75 -17.33 9.90
N VAL A 118 8.09 -18.06 8.83
CA VAL A 118 9.02 -19.19 8.90
C VAL A 118 10.41 -18.71 9.32
N PHE A 119 10.90 -17.63 8.72
CA PHE A 119 12.23 -17.08 9.03
C PHE A 119 12.32 -16.50 10.45
N PHE A 120 11.28 -15.82 10.90
CA PHE A 120 11.20 -15.22 12.24
C PHE A 120 10.72 -16.20 13.32
N LYS A 121 10.42 -17.47 12.95
CA LYS A 121 9.93 -18.52 13.88
C LYS A 121 8.70 -18.11 14.66
N ILE A 122 7.72 -17.54 13.96
CA ILE A 122 6.49 -16.99 14.55
C ILE A 122 5.42 -18.07 14.68
N GLU A 123 4.67 -18.04 15.77
CA GLU A 123 3.53 -18.91 15.98
C GLU A 123 2.38 -18.58 15.00
N PHE A 124 1.62 -19.61 14.63
CA PHE A 124 0.54 -19.48 13.65
C PHE A 124 -0.49 -18.39 13.99
N ILE A 125 -0.83 -18.23 15.28
CA ILE A 125 -1.80 -17.24 15.72
C ILE A 125 -1.34 -15.81 15.40
N ASN A 126 -0.05 -15.51 15.56
CA ASN A 126 0.52 -14.21 15.26
C ASN A 126 0.59 -13.94 13.75
N ILE A 127 0.71 -14.99 12.93
CA ILE A 127 0.63 -14.87 11.46
C ILE A 127 -0.78 -14.47 11.04
N VAL A 128 -1.79 -15.08 11.64
CA VAL A 128 -3.20 -14.78 11.37
C VAL A 128 -3.51 -13.32 11.76
N ASP A 129 -3.10 -12.87 12.95
CA ASP A 129 -3.28 -11.48 13.38
C ASP A 129 -2.61 -10.50 12.43
N LEU A 130 -1.35 -10.73 12.05
CA LEU A 130 -0.63 -9.89 11.09
C LEU A 130 -1.32 -9.86 9.72
N SER A 131 -1.79 -11.02 9.23
CA SER A 131 -2.48 -11.10 7.95
C SER A 131 -3.78 -10.32 7.94
N ILE A 132 -4.59 -10.45 8.99
CA ILE A 132 -5.86 -9.73 9.13
C ILE A 132 -5.62 -8.23 9.25
N THR A 133 -4.66 -7.81 10.07
CA THR A 133 -4.36 -6.38 10.24
C THR A 133 -3.84 -5.75 8.96
N ILE A 134 -3.01 -6.46 8.17
CA ILE A 134 -2.58 -5.97 6.85
C ILE A 134 -3.75 -5.87 5.88
N ILE A 135 -4.63 -6.87 5.81
CA ILE A 135 -5.82 -6.84 4.94
C ILE A 135 -6.73 -5.65 5.28
N LEU A 136 -6.89 -5.33 6.55
CA LEU A 136 -7.72 -4.20 7.00
C LEU A 136 -7.07 -2.84 6.75
N ALA A 137 -5.77 -2.73 6.98
CA ALA A 137 -5.03 -1.48 6.81
C ALA A 137 -4.68 -1.19 5.35
N ALA A 138 -4.47 -2.21 4.53
CA ALA A 138 -4.01 -2.05 3.15
C ALA A 138 -4.89 -1.14 2.29
N PRO A 139 -6.22 -1.20 2.32
CA PRO A 139 -7.05 -0.28 1.52
C PRO A 139 -6.77 1.18 1.85
N THR A 140 -6.68 1.52 3.14
CA THR A 140 -6.35 2.87 3.61
C THR A 140 -4.97 3.30 3.14
N LEU A 141 -3.97 2.45 3.33
CA LEU A 141 -2.58 2.72 2.98
C LEU A 141 -2.38 2.85 1.47
N VAL A 142 -3.06 2.05 0.67
CA VAL A 142 -3.05 2.14 -0.80
C VAL A 142 -3.65 3.45 -1.27
N LEU A 143 -4.79 3.87 -0.72
CA LEU A 143 -5.43 5.15 -1.08
C LEU A 143 -4.50 6.33 -0.79
N ILE A 144 -3.88 6.37 0.39
CA ILE A 144 -2.97 7.44 0.80
C ILE A 144 -1.69 7.43 -0.04
N SER A 145 -1.09 6.26 -0.28
CA SER A 145 0.13 6.14 -1.06
C SER A 145 -0.08 6.53 -2.52
N LEU A 146 -1.17 6.10 -3.13
CA LEU A 146 -1.52 6.49 -4.50
C LEU A 146 -1.80 7.99 -4.61
N LEU A 147 -2.53 8.56 -3.65
CA LEU A 147 -2.80 10.00 -3.60
C LEU A 147 -1.49 10.81 -3.51
N SER A 148 -0.59 10.40 -2.63
CA SER A 148 0.71 11.06 -2.48
C SER A 148 1.58 10.95 -3.72
N ALA A 149 1.50 9.83 -4.45
CA ALA A 149 2.19 9.66 -5.73
C ALA A 149 1.66 10.63 -6.80
N PHE A 150 0.35 10.82 -6.89
CA PHE A 150 -0.24 11.83 -7.79
C PHE A 150 0.22 13.24 -7.46
N PHE A 151 0.26 13.62 -6.18
CA PHE A 151 0.78 14.93 -5.77
C PHE A 151 2.29 15.08 -6.06
N SER A 152 3.07 14.04 -5.81
CA SER A 152 4.52 14.05 -6.04
C SER A 152 4.86 14.30 -7.52
N VAL A 153 4.10 13.73 -8.44
CA VAL A 153 4.30 13.90 -9.89
C VAL A 153 4.02 15.34 -10.32
N GLN A 154 3.04 16.02 -9.72
CA GLN A 154 2.71 17.41 -10.00
C GLN A 154 3.79 18.37 -9.52
N ILE A 155 4.36 18.12 -8.34
CA ILE A 155 5.39 18.99 -7.74
C ILE A 155 6.78 18.62 -8.27
N LYS A 156 7.02 18.89 -9.57
CA LYS A 156 8.33 18.76 -10.26
C LYS A 156 9.01 17.38 -10.12
N LYS A 157 8.24 16.29 -10.04
CA LYS A 157 8.75 14.91 -9.92
C LYS A 157 9.66 14.70 -8.69
N ASN A 158 9.45 15.45 -7.61
CA ASN A 158 10.29 15.32 -6.44
C ASN A 158 9.72 14.23 -5.51
N ARG A 159 10.32 13.04 -5.55
CA ARG A 159 9.96 11.87 -4.73
C ARG A 159 9.91 12.16 -3.23
N PHE A 160 10.67 13.14 -2.77
CA PHE A 160 10.73 13.50 -1.36
C PHE A 160 9.36 14.00 -0.84
N PHE A 161 8.55 14.65 -1.67
CA PHE A 161 7.20 15.07 -1.29
C PHE A 161 6.27 13.90 -1.00
N GLN A 162 6.44 12.77 -1.68
CA GLN A 162 5.65 11.58 -1.41
C GLN A 162 5.85 11.10 0.03
N PHE A 163 7.09 11.04 0.51
CA PHE A 163 7.39 10.65 1.89
C PHE A 163 6.80 11.63 2.92
N ILE A 164 6.91 12.94 2.67
CA ILE A 164 6.36 13.96 3.58
C ILE A 164 4.85 13.81 3.75
N ILE A 165 4.12 13.50 2.67
CA ILE A 165 2.67 13.33 2.72
C ILE A 165 2.29 12.02 3.41
N ILE A 166 2.99 10.92 3.11
CA ILE A 166 2.64 9.59 3.59
C ILE A 166 2.90 9.42 5.09
N ILE A 167 4.05 9.86 5.59
CA ILE A 167 4.50 9.57 6.96
C ILE A 167 3.47 9.96 8.03
N PRO A 168 2.88 11.17 8.03
CA PRO A 168 1.92 11.55 9.04
C PRO A 168 0.66 10.66 9.09
N PHE A 169 0.25 10.14 7.94
CA PHE A 169 -0.93 9.26 7.85
C PHE A 169 -0.61 7.80 8.19
N PHE A 170 0.62 7.36 7.91
CA PHE A 170 1.04 5.99 8.20
C PHE A 170 1.27 5.76 9.69
N ILE A 171 1.79 6.75 10.42
CA ILE A 171 2.06 6.63 11.85
C ILE A 171 0.84 6.15 12.65
N PRO A 172 -0.33 6.80 12.57
CA PRO A 172 -1.51 6.32 13.28
C PRO A 172 -1.90 4.90 12.92
N ILE A 173 -1.90 4.56 11.62
CA ILE A 173 -2.28 3.24 11.13
C ILE A 173 -1.35 2.17 11.69
N ILE A 174 -0.03 2.41 11.65
CA ILE A 174 0.97 1.47 12.15
C ILE A 174 0.82 1.29 13.67
N ILE A 175 0.63 2.37 14.44
CA ILE A 175 0.45 2.28 15.89
C ILE A 175 -0.71 1.35 16.24
N PHE A 176 -1.85 1.49 15.57
CA PHE A 176 -3.00 0.63 15.84
C PHE A 176 -2.82 -0.79 15.29
N ALA A 177 -2.15 -0.93 14.15
CA ALA A 177 -1.93 -2.23 13.52
C ALA A 177 -0.89 -3.10 14.27
N THR A 178 0.15 -2.48 14.83
CA THR A 178 1.25 -3.20 15.51
C THR A 178 1.06 -3.36 17.01
N SER A 179 -0.03 -2.83 17.60
CA SER A 179 -0.29 -2.97 19.05
C SER A 179 -0.34 -4.44 19.45
N PRO A 180 0.56 -4.92 20.32
CA PRO A 180 0.59 -6.33 20.70
C PRO A 180 -0.67 -6.71 21.45
N TYR A 181 -1.25 -7.85 21.07
CA TYR A 181 -2.51 -8.36 21.59
C TYR A 181 -2.47 -8.70 23.10
N GLU A 182 -1.30 -9.04 23.63
CA GLU A 182 -1.21 -9.65 24.99
C GLU A 182 -0.52 -8.80 26.06
N LYS A 183 0.28 -7.81 25.72
CA LYS A 183 1.18 -7.18 26.71
C LYS A 183 0.78 -5.82 27.25
N TYR A 184 -0.05 -5.07 26.58
CA TYR A 184 -0.35 -3.69 27.00
C TYR A 184 -1.83 -3.32 27.03
N GLY A 185 -2.75 -4.26 26.77
CA GLY A 185 -4.18 -4.13 27.07
C GLY A 185 -4.91 -2.88 26.56
N LEU A 186 -4.30 -2.13 25.64
CA LEU A 186 -4.87 -0.86 25.18
C LEU A 186 -5.99 -1.06 24.16
N PHE A 187 -5.96 -2.15 23.39
CA PHE A 187 -7.00 -2.40 22.39
C PHE A 187 -7.20 -3.91 22.19
N ASP A 188 -8.44 -4.37 22.36
CA ASP A 188 -8.87 -5.71 21.96
C ASP A 188 -8.89 -5.83 20.43
N PHE A 189 -8.91 -7.08 19.91
CA PHE A 189 -8.97 -7.36 18.47
C PHE A 189 -10.11 -6.61 17.77
N GLU A 190 -11.28 -6.55 18.41
CA GLU A 190 -12.44 -5.82 17.89
C GLU A 190 -12.18 -4.32 17.79
N GLN A 191 -11.48 -3.73 18.75
CA GLN A 191 -11.15 -2.31 18.75
C GLN A 191 -10.16 -1.95 17.63
N LYS A 192 -9.14 -2.77 17.41
CA LYS A 192 -8.23 -2.62 16.25
C LYS A 192 -9.01 -2.63 14.93
N PHE A 193 -9.91 -3.61 14.79
CA PHE A 193 -10.76 -3.73 13.61
C PHE A 193 -11.58 -2.47 13.37
N PHE A 194 -12.32 -1.99 14.38
CA PHE A 194 -13.14 -0.80 14.25
C PHE A 194 -12.34 0.46 13.95
N ILE A 195 -11.15 0.61 14.54
CA ILE A 195 -10.29 1.77 14.30
C ILE A 195 -9.76 1.75 12.86
N LEU A 196 -9.19 0.63 12.40
CA LEU A 196 -8.65 0.51 11.04
C LEU A 196 -9.75 0.64 9.98
N PHE A 197 -10.92 0.06 10.22
CA PHE A 197 -12.08 0.20 9.35
C PHE A 197 -12.63 1.64 9.36
N GLY A 198 -12.69 2.29 10.51
CA GLY A 198 -13.06 3.70 10.64
C GLY A 198 -12.12 4.63 9.88
N LEU A 199 -10.81 4.39 9.96
CA LEU A 199 -9.81 5.12 9.18
C LEU A 199 -10.03 4.92 7.67
N PHE A 200 -10.36 3.71 7.24
CA PHE A 200 -10.71 3.45 5.84
C PHE A 200 -11.94 4.23 5.40
N LEU A 201 -13.01 4.24 6.20
CA LEU A 201 -14.24 4.98 5.88
C LEU A 201 -14.02 6.49 5.75
N ILE A 202 -13.09 7.06 6.52
CA ILE A 202 -12.72 8.48 6.44
C ILE A 202 -11.83 8.74 5.22
N THR A 203 -10.83 7.91 5.00
CA THR A 203 -9.85 8.12 3.94
C THR A 203 -10.42 7.88 2.54
N LEU A 204 -11.39 7.01 2.39
CA LEU A 204 -11.98 6.69 1.09
C LEU A 204 -12.62 7.93 0.42
N PRO A 205 -13.59 8.65 1.00
CA PRO A 205 -14.18 9.83 0.37
C PRO A 205 -13.15 10.96 0.18
N LEU A 206 -12.27 11.17 1.16
CA LEU A 206 -11.22 12.18 1.07
C LEU A 206 -10.27 11.92 -0.09
N SER A 207 -9.81 10.68 -0.24
CA SER A 207 -8.89 10.30 -1.32
C SER A 207 -9.53 10.40 -2.71
N LEU A 208 -10.82 10.10 -2.84
CA LEU A 208 -11.54 10.25 -4.11
C LEU A 208 -11.65 11.73 -4.52
N ILE A 209 -12.00 12.61 -3.58
CA ILE A 209 -12.10 14.06 -3.83
C ILE A 209 -10.73 14.63 -4.19
N LEU A 210 -9.71 14.36 -3.38
CA LEU A 210 -8.35 14.85 -3.60
C LEU A 210 -7.70 14.23 -4.85
N GLY A 211 -7.95 12.96 -5.12
CA GLY A 211 -7.50 12.27 -6.32
C GLY A 211 -8.08 12.88 -7.60
N LYS A 212 -9.38 13.22 -7.59
CA LYS A 212 -10.01 13.97 -8.69
C LYS A 212 -9.32 15.30 -8.94
N LEU A 213 -9.08 16.07 -7.87
CA LEU A 213 -8.44 17.38 -7.98
C LEU A 213 -7.02 17.25 -8.52
N SER A 214 -6.25 16.31 -7.99
CA SER A 214 -4.88 16.09 -8.41
C SER A 214 -4.80 15.67 -9.89
N ILE A 215 -5.65 14.75 -10.34
CA ILE A 215 -5.65 14.35 -11.75
C ILE A 215 -6.08 15.50 -12.67
N LYS A 216 -7.02 16.34 -12.25
CA LYS A 216 -7.45 17.51 -13.03
C LYS A 216 -6.32 18.51 -13.26
N GLU A 217 -5.47 18.73 -12.27
CA GLU A 217 -4.35 19.69 -12.37
C GLU A 217 -3.22 19.21 -13.30
N ILE A 218 -3.14 17.94 -13.63
CA ILE A 218 -2.16 17.40 -14.59
C ILE A 218 -2.35 17.99 -16.00
N ASN A 219 -3.54 18.51 -16.31
CA ASN A 219 -3.88 19.10 -17.62
C ASN A 219 -3.63 20.61 -17.71
N ASN A 220 -3.41 21.28 -16.59
CA ASN A 220 -3.10 22.69 -16.55
C ASN A 220 -1.58 22.91 -16.55
#